data_2bae2efd4aa85d7e5fc066d526a9cada
#
_entry.id   2bae2efd4aa85d7e5fc066d526a9cada
#
_cell.length_a   1.000
_cell.length_b   1.000
_cell.length_c   1.000
_cell.angle_alpha   90.00
_cell.angle_beta   90.00
_cell.angle_gamma   90.00
#
_symmetry.space_group_name_H-M   'P 1'
#
loop_
_entity.id
_entity.type
_entity.pdbx_description
1 polymer ?
#
loop_
_entity_poly.entity_id
_entity_poly.type
_entity_poly.pdbx_seq_one_letter_code
_entity_poly.pdbx_strand_id
1 'polypeptide(L)'
;MYVIGITGGVGSGKSYAAHRLQEKLGATLLIADELGHVVMEPGRSAYCQIVEHFGQNIVSSDGSIDRVALAEIVFSDARARDWLNQVIHPAVIEYIRDTIRQNRTRSGILLIETALMYETGCDSLCDEVWLVYVPEEE
;
A
#
# COMPACT_ATOMS: atom_id res chain seq x y z
N MET A 1 -1.14 20.29 2.53
CA MET A 1 -1.27 19.08 3.39
C MET A 1 0.12 18.59 3.77
N TYR A 2 0.33 18.31 5.04
CA TYR A 2 1.61 17.80 5.54
C TYR A 2 1.60 16.28 5.57
N VAL A 3 2.61 15.64 5.01
CA VAL A 3 2.64 14.18 4.80
C VAL A 3 3.66 13.54 5.74
N ILE A 4 3.18 12.64 6.58
CA ILE A 4 4.02 11.87 7.51
C ILE A 4 3.95 10.40 7.13
N GLY A 5 5.09 9.82 6.82
CA GLY A 5 5.21 8.38 6.59
C GLY A 5 5.45 7.66 7.92
N ILE A 6 4.80 6.50 8.09
CA ILE A 6 4.97 5.64 9.26
C ILE A 6 5.42 4.28 8.76
N THR A 7 6.58 3.83 9.22
CA THR A 7 7.14 2.55 8.83
C THR A 7 7.65 1.78 10.05
N GLY A 8 7.91 0.51 9.86
CA GLY A 8 8.41 -0.39 10.89
C GLY A 8 8.29 -1.82 10.44
N GLY A 9 8.98 -2.73 11.10
CA GLY A 9 8.92 -4.14 10.80
C GLY A 9 7.59 -4.78 11.19
N VAL A 10 7.41 -6.01 10.75
CA VAL A 10 6.24 -6.83 11.15
C VAL A 10 6.27 -7.00 12.67
N GLY A 11 5.11 -6.78 13.30
CA GLY A 11 5.00 -6.89 14.76
C GLY A 11 5.53 -5.69 15.54
N SER A 12 5.92 -4.60 14.84
CA SER A 12 6.41 -3.38 15.51
C SER A 12 5.31 -2.52 16.14
N GLY A 13 4.04 -2.77 15.79
CA GLY A 13 2.92 -1.94 16.22
C GLY A 13 2.67 -0.71 15.36
N LYS A 14 3.21 -0.67 14.15
CA LYS A 14 3.05 0.50 13.27
C LYS A 14 1.60 0.80 12.91
N SER A 15 0.77 -0.22 12.71
CA SER A 15 -0.66 -0.04 12.42
C SER A 15 -1.39 0.57 13.62
N TYR A 16 -1.10 0.08 14.82
CA TYR A 16 -1.65 0.64 16.04
C TYR A 16 -1.25 2.10 16.22
N ALA A 17 0.04 2.40 16.04
CA ALA A 17 0.55 3.76 16.13
C ALA A 17 -0.11 4.69 15.08
N ALA A 18 -0.27 4.21 13.86
CA ALA A 18 -0.91 4.98 12.79
C ALA A 18 -2.36 5.33 13.12
N HIS A 19 -3.15 4.38 13.62
CA HIS A 19 -4.53 4.63 14.01
C HIS A 19 -4.64 5.58 15.20
N ARG A 20 -3.74 5.47 16.18
CA ARG A 20 -3.69 6.37 17.32
C ARG A 20 -3.36 7.80 16.90
N LEU A 21 -2.41 7.95 15.99
CA LEU A 21 -2.05 9.28 15.46
C LEU A 21 -3.19 9.87 14.63
N GLN A 22 -3.87 9.04 13.84
CA GLN A 22 -5.04 9.49 13.09
C GLN A 22 -6.09 10.11 13.99
N GLU A 23 -6.42 9.43 15.09
CA GLU A 23 -7.40 9.93 16.06
C GLU A 23 -6.94 11.23 16.72
N LYS A 24 -5.68 11.28 17.16
CA LYS A 24 -5.15 12.44 17.89
C LYS A 24 -4.99 13.67 17.03
N LEU A 25 -4.61 13.48 15.76
CA LEU A 25 -4.29 14.59 14.85
C LEU A 25 -5.44 14.96 13.95
N GLY A 26 -6.53 14.18 13.96
CA GLY A 26 -7.61 14.37 12.98
C GLY A 26 -7.12 14.17 11.55
N ALA A 27 -6.16 13.29 11.35
CA ALA A 27 -5.48 13.10 10.08
C ALA A 27 -6.24 12.13 9.16
N THR A 28 -5.96 12.20 7.87
CA THR A 28 -6.32 11.16 6.92
C THR A 28 -5.24 10.07 6.96
N LEU A 29 -5.64 8.81 6.97
CA LEU A 29 -4.71 7.68 7.01
C LEU A 29 -4.83 6.83 5.74
N LEU A 30 -3.71 6.61 5.06
CA LEU A 30 -3.57 5.64 3.99
C LEU A 30 -2.68 4.49 4.46
N ILE A 31 -3.18 3.26 4.33
CA ILE A 31 -2.44 2.04 4.65
C ILE A 31 -2.08 1.36 3.33
N ALA A 32 -0.78 1.26 3.04
CA ALA A 32 -0.31 0.79 1.74
C ALA A 32 -0.79 -0.62 1.39
N ASP A 33 -0.88 -1.52 2.37
CA ASP A 33 -1.39 -2.87 2.13
C ASP A 33 -2.85 -2.85 1.65
N GLU A 34 -3.67 -1.98 2.22
CA GLU A 34 -5.06 -1.81 1.76
C GLU A 34 -5.12 -1.20 0.36
N LEU A 35 -4.23 -0.26 0.05
CA LEU A 35 -4.15 0.34 -1.28
C LEU A 35 -3.74 -0.68 -2.34
N GLY A 36 -2.96 -1.70 -1.98
CA GLY A 36 -2.64 -2.80 -2.87
C GLY A 36 -3.90 -3.51 -3.38
N HIS A 37 -4.92 -3.63 -2.55
CA HIS A 37 -6.22 -4.18 -2.97
C HIS A 37 -7.01 -3.20 -3.83
N VAL A 38 -6.97 -1.92 -3.49
CA VAL A 38 -7.68 -0.87 -4.24
C VAL A 38 -7.18 -0.78 -5.68
N VAL A 39 -5.87 -0.83 -5.90
CA VAL A 39 -5.31 -0.72 -7.25
C VAL A 39 -5.58 -1.93 -8.12
N MET A 40 -6.00 -3.06 -7.53
CA MET A 40 -6.42 -4.26 -8.25
C MET A 40 -7.91 -4.28 -8.60
N GLU A 41 -8.65 -3.23 -8.29
CA GLU A 41 -10.07 -3.16 -8.63
C GLU A 41 -10.30 -3.13 -10.15
N PRO A 42 -11.40 -3.74 -10.65
CA PRO A 42 -11.73 -3.71 -12.08
C PRO A 42 -11.73 -2.29 -12.65
N GLY A 43 -11.20 -2.15 -13.85
CA GLY A 43 -11.11 -0.87 -14.55
C GLY A 43 -9.83 -0.09 -14.29
N ARG A 44 -9.01 -0.52 -13.34
CA ARG A 44 -7.71 0.12 -13.09
C ARG A 44 -6.62 -0.54 -13.93
N SER A 45 -5.55 0.21 -14.20
CA SER A 45 -4.43 -0.26 -15.02
C SER A 45 -3.79 -1.53 -14.46
N ALA A 46 -3.57 -1.60 -13.15
CA ALA A 46 -2.97 -2.79 -12.52
C ALA A 46 -3.87 -4.02 -12.70
N TYR A 47 -5.19 -3.86 -12.55
CA TYR A 47 -6.14 -4.94 -12.81
C TYR A 47 -5.96 -5.52 -14.21
N CYS A 48 -5.92 -4.65 -15.22
CA CYS A 48 -5.78 -5.09 -16.61
C CYS A 48 -4.47 -5.85 -16.83
N GLN A 49 -3.37 -5.36 -16.29
CA GLN A 49 -2.07 -6.02 -16.40
C GLN A 49 -2.05 -7.38 -15.72
N ILE A 50 -2.65 -7.49 -14.54
CA ILE A 50 -2.68 -8.73 -13.75
C ILE A 50 -3.53 -9.79 -14.45
N VAL A 51 -4.71 -9.42 -14.93
CA VAL A 51 -5.59 -10.35 -15.64
C VAL A 51 -4.97 -10.81 -16.94
N GLU A 52 -4.32 -9.91 -17.68
CA GLU A 52 -3.62 -10.28 -18.92
C GLU A 52 -2.49 -11.26 -18.65
N HIS A 53 -1.74 -11.07 -17.57
CA HIS A 53 -0.59 -11.92 -17.25
C HIS A 53 -0.99 -13.29 -16.69
N PHE A 54 -1.94 -13.35 -15.76
CA PHE A 54 -2.32 -14.60 -15.08
C PHE A 54 -3.51 -15.32 -15.72
N GLY A 55 -4.30 -14.62 -16.53
CA GLY A 55 -5.47 -15.19 -17.21
C GLY A 55 -6.74 -15.20 -16.37
N GLN A 56 -7.78 -15.79 -16.92
CA GLN A 56 -9.13 -15.77 -16.33
C GLN A 56 -9.27 -16.63 -15.07
N ASN A 57 -8.32 -17.51 -14.80
CA ASN A 57 -8.36 -18.38 -13.62
C ASN A 57 -8.32 -17.61 -12.29
N ILE A 58 -7.83 -16.36 -12.33
CA ILE A 58 -7.78 -15.49 -11.14
C ILE A 58 -8.93 -14.49 -11.09
N VAL A 59 -9.90 -14.60 -11.99
CA VAL A 59 -11.04 -13.69 -12.05
C VAL A 59 -12.28 -14.39 -11.52
N SER A 60 -12.94 -13.75 -10.56
CA SER A 60 -14.21 -14.24 -9.99
C SER A 60 -15.38 -14.02 -10.94
N SER A 61 -16.53 -14.65 -10.64
CA SER A 61 -17.73 -14.53 -11.45
C SER A 61 -18.24 -13.10 -11.60
N ASP A 62 -17.95 -12.23 -10.64
CA ASP A 62 -18.33 -10.81 -10.66
C ASP A 62 -17.34 -9.91 -11.41
N GLY A 63 -16.28 -10.49 -11.96
CA GLY A 63 -15.23 -9.76 -12.68
C GLY A 63 -14.09 -9.25 -11.83
N SER A 64 -14.16 -9.35 -10.52
CA SER A 64 -13.06 -8.94 -9.63
C SER A 64 -11.96 -10.00 -9.58
N ILE A 65 -10.77 -9.61 -9.15
CA ILE A 65 -9.68 -10.55 -8.93
C ILE A 65 -10.00 -11.42 -7.71
N ASP A 66 -9.93 -12.73 -7.89
CA ASP A 66 -9.96 -13.70 -6.80
C ASP A 66 -8.62 -13.67 -6.08
N ARG A 67 -8.55 -12.96 -4.96
CA ARG A 67 -7.30 -12.75 -4.22
C ARG A 67 -6.74 -14.04 -3.63
N VAL A 68 -7.61 -15.00 -3.28
CA VAL A 68 -7.17 -16.30 -2.77
C VAL A 68 -6.48 -17.08 -3.89
N ALA A 69 -7.07 -17.14 -5.07
CA ALA A 69 -6.48 -17.82 -6.22
C ALA A 69 -5.14 -17.20 -6.62
N LEU A 70 -5.07 -15.86 -6.65
CA LEU A 70 -3.83 -15.15 -6.96
C LEU A 70 -2.76 -15.40 -5.89
N ALA A 71 -3.15 -15.35 -4.61
CA ALA A 71 -2.25 -15.60 -3.50
C ALA A 71 -1.64 -17.00 -3.55
N GLU A 72 -2.41 -18.01 -3.93
CA GLU A 72 -1.90 -19.37 -4.09
C GLU A 72 -0.83 -19.46 -5.17
N ILE A 73 -1.00 -18.75 -6.28
CA ILE A 73 -0.02 -18.72 -7.36
C ILE A 73 1.28 -18.07 -6.89
N VAL A 74 1.20 -16.89 -6.29
CA VAL A 74 2.39 -16.14 -5.88
C VAL A 74 3.08 -16.74 -4.66
N PHE A 75 2.35 -17.46 -3.81
CA PHE A 75 2.92 -18.15 -2.67
C PHE A 75 3.86 -19.29 -3.10
N SER A 76 3.51 -19.98 -4.19
CA SER A 76 4.28 -21.11 -4.70
C SER A 76 5.29 -20.76 -5.78
N ASP A 77 5.29 -19.52 -6.28
CA ASP A 77 6.15 -19.10 -7.38
C ASP A 77 6.72 -17.70 -7.09
N ALA A 78 8.02 -17.66 -6.76
CA ALA A 78 8.72 -16.41 -6.45
C ALA A 78 8.78 -15.45 -7.63
N ARG A 79 8.86 -15.95 -8.86
CA ARG A 79 8.88 -15.09 -10.07
C ARG A 79 7.54 -14.42 -10.27
N ALA A 80 6.45 -15.17 -10.05
CA ALA A 80 5.10 -14.60 -10.13
C ALA A 80 4.90 -13.51 -9.07
N ARG A 81 5.37 -13.74 -7.85
CA ARG A 81 5.33 -12.76 -6.77
C ARG A 81 6.11 -11.49 -7.13
N ASP A 82 7.33 -11.64 -7.63
CA ASP A 82 8.17 -10.50 -8.01
C ASP A 82 7.52 -9.69 -9.15
N TRP A 83 6.97 -10.37 -10.14
CA TRP A 83 6.25 -9.72 -11.22
C TRP A 83 5.05 -8.93 -10.69
N LEU A 84 4.25 -9.53 -9.81
CA LEU A 84 3.08 -8.90 -9.23
C LEU A 84 3.47 -7.65 -8.44
N ASN A 85 4.53 -7.73 -7.65
CA ASN A 85 5.03 -6.59 -6.88
C ASN A 85 5.50 -5.45 -7.79
N GLN A 86 6.10 -5.76 -8.94
CA GLN A 86 6.50 -4.75 -9.93
C GLN A 86 5.31 -4.02 -10.55
N VAL A 87 4.12 -4.61 -10.52
CA VAL A 87 2.89 -3.98 -10.98
C VAL A 87 2.20 -3.21 -9.85
N ILE A 88 2.08 -3.82 -8.67
CA ILE A 88 1.33 -3.24 -7.55
C ILE A 88 2.06 -2.07 -6.89
N HIS A 89 3.37 -2.19 -6.62
CA HIS A 89 4.09 -1.14 -5.88
C HIS A 89 4.06 0.21 -6.61
N PRO A 90 4.35 0.30 -7.92
CA PRO A 90 4.21 1.58 -8.61
C PRO A 90 2.79 2.10 -8.65
N ALA A 91 1.80 1.20 -8.76
CA ALA A 91 0.39 1.61 -8.77
C ALA A 91 -0.03 2.22 -7.43
N VAL A 92 0.43 1.65 -6.31
CA VAL A 92 0.17 2.20 -4.97
C VAL A 92 0.85 3.56 -4.82
N ILE A 93 2.10 3.70 -5.23
CA ILE A 93 2.83 4.97 -5.18
C ILE A 93 2.11 6.04 -6.00
N GLU A 94 1.65 5.71 -7.19
CA GLU A 94 0.91 6.65 -8.03
C GLU A 94 -0.43 7.05 -7.39
N TYR A 95 -1.12 6.12 -6.77
CA TYR A 95 -2.35 6.40 -6.03
C TYR A 95 -2.09 7.39 -4.89
N ILE A 96 -1.04 7.18 -4.12
CA ILE A 96 -0.64 8.08 -3.03
C ILE A 96 -0.29 9.46 -3.58
N ARG A 97 0.50 9.50 -4.65
CA ARG A 97 0.90 10.75 -5.31
C ARG A 97 -0.33 11.54 -5.77
N ASP A 98 -1.29 10.87 -6.40
CA ASP A 98 -2.53 11.52 -6.86
C ASP A 98 -3.37 12.03 -5.68
N THR A 99 -3.43 11.28 -4.59
CA THR A 99 -4.12 11.72 -3.37
C THR A 99 -3.49 13.00 -2.83
N ILE A 100 -2.17 13.07 -2.79
CA ILE A 100 -1.46 14.27 -2.34
C ILE A 100 -1.76 15.46 -3.26
N ARG A 101 -1.72 15.25 -4.58
CA ARG A 101 -2.01 16.30 -5.56
C ARG A 101 -3.43 16.86 -5.42
N GLN A 102 -4.41 15.99 -5.25
CA GLN A 102 -5.83 16.36 -5.11
C GLN A 102 -6.10 17.15 -3.83
N ASN A 103 -5.27 16.98 -2.80
CA ASN A 103 -5.43 17.63 -1.52
C ASN A 103 -4.37 18.71 -1.25
N ARG A 104 -3.66 19.13 -2.29
CA ARG A 104 -2.51 20.03 -2.18
C ARG A 104 -2.81 21.35 -1.49
N THR A 105 -4.00 21.88 -1.74
CA THR A 105 -4.43 23.18 -1.18
C THR A 105 -5.13 23.05 0.16
N ARG A 106 -5.40 21.82 0.62
CA ARG A 106 -6.05 21.59 1.91
C ARG A 106 -5.03 21.63 3.04
N SER A 107 -5.43 22.25 4.16
CA SER A 107 -4.67 22.13 5.39
C SER A 107 -4.94 20.76 6.01
N GLY A 108 -4.02 20.29 6.84
CA GLY A 108 -4.19 19.03 7.55
C GLY A 108 -3.00 18.11 7.37
N ILE A 109 -3.15 16.89 7.89
CA ILE A 109 -2.11 15.89 7.92
C ILE A 109 -2.57 14.64 7.19
N LEU A 110 -1.71 14.11 6.33
CA LEU A 110 -1.87 12.80 5.70
C LEU A 110 -0.84 11.85 6.31
N LEU A 111 -1.31 10.74 6.84
CA LEU A 111 -0.47 9.67 7.35
C LEU A 111 -0.43 8.54 6.32
N ILE A 112 0.77 8.05 6.02
CA ILE A 112 0.97 6.90 5.11
C ILE A 112 1.70 5.81 5.88
N GLU A 113 1.05 4.67 6.07
CA GLU A 113 1.62 3.51 6.78
C GLU A 113 2.05 2.47 5.76
N THR A 114 3.33 2.08 5.79
CA THR A 114 3.86 1.03 4.94
C THR A 114 5.12 0.39 5.55
N ALA A 115 5.26 -0.92 5.41
CA ALA A 115 6.50 -1.63 5.77
C ALA A 115 7.62 -1.40 4.75
N LEU A 116 7.29 -0.98 3.53
CA LEU A 116 8.22 -0.84 2.41
C LEU A 116 8.46 0.62 2.04
N MET A 117 8.65 1.46 3.06
CA MET A 117 8.76 2.92 2.90
C MET A 117 9.87 3.33 1.94
N TYR A 118 11.06 2.79 2.12
CA TYR A 118 12.24 3.14 1.34
C TYR A 118 12.38 2.30 0.08
N GLU A 119 12.01 1.03 0.14
CA GLU A 119 12.13 0.09 -0.97
C GLU A 119 11.24 0.48 -2.17
N THR A 120 10.10 1.13 -1.91
CA THR A 120 9.17 1.59 -2.95
C THR A 120 9.37 3.05 -3.35
N GLY A 121 10.23 3.78 -2.64
CA GLY A 121 10.39 5.22 -2.86
C GLY A 121 9.29 6.06 -2.23
N CYS A 122 8.44 5.49 -1.38
CA CYS A 122 7.35 6.21 -0.72
C CYS A 122 7.86 7.34 0.16
N ASP A 123 9.06 7.21 0.72
CA ASP A 123 9.70 8.23 1.53
C ASP A 123 9.84 9.58 0.79
N SER A 124 10.03 9.53 -0.52
CA SER A 124 10.14 10.75 -1.33
C SER A 124 8.85 11.56 -1.41
N LEU A 125 7.71 10.96 -1.08
CA LEU A 125 6.41 11.61 -1.06
C LEU A 125 6.08 12.22 0.31
N CYS A 126 6.87 11.91 1.33
CA CYS A 126 6.62 12.32 2.71
C CYS A 126 7.46 13.54 3.08
N ASP A 127 6.89 14.42 3.90
CA ASP A 127 7.63 15.53 4.50
C ASP A 127 8.54 15.04 5.62
N GLU A 128 8.11 14.00 6.34
CA GLU A 128 8.95 13.29 7.31
C GLU A 128 8.51 11.84 7.43
N VAL A 129 9.41 10.99 7.91
CA VAL A 129 9.16 9.56 8.10
C VAL A 129 9.44 9.19 9.55
N TRP A 130 8.49 8.50 10.18
CA TRP A 130 8.58 8.02 11.54
C TRP A 130 8.77 6.50 11.53
N LEU A 131 9.82 6.05 12.23
CA LEU A 131 10.08 4.63 12.40
C LEU A 131 9.49 4.16 13.73
N VAL A 132 8.61 3.18 13.65
CA VAL A 132 8.05 2.51 14.83
C VAL A 132 8.82 1.22 15.07
N TYR A 133 9.37 1.07 16.24
CA TYR A 133 10.08 -0.15 16.60
C TYR A 133 9.79 -0.53 18.06
N VAL A 134 9.94 -1.82 18.34
CA VAL A 134 9.84 -2.34 19.70
C VAL A 134 11.26 -2.72 20.13
N PRO A 135 11.78 -2.16 21.24
CA PRO A 135 13.09 -2.56 21.73
C PRO A 135 13.14 -4.06 22.02
N GLU A 136 14.27 -4.69 21.70
CA GLU A 136 14.46 -6.08 22.07
C GLU A 136 14.47 -6.19 23.60
N GLU A 137 13.67 -7.12 24.12
CA GLU A 137 13.75 -7.48 25.53
C GLU A 137 14.96 -8.40 25.72
N GLU A 138 15.81 -8.04 26.65
CA GLU A 138 16.94 -8.86 27.04
C GLU A 138 16.51 -10.01 27.97
#